data_5ee3ca2a068ddcb4a1f6d6d95ef575a2
#
_entry.id   5ee3ca2a068ddcb4a1f6d6d95ef575a2
#
_cell.length_a   1.000
_cell.length_b   1.000
_cell.length_c   1.000
_cell.angle_alpha   90.00
_cell.angle_beta   90.00
_cell.angle_gamma   90.00
#
_symmetry.space_group_name_H-M   'P 1'
#
loop_
_entity.id
_entity.type
_entity.pdbx_description
1 polymer ?
#
loop_
_entity_poly.entity_id
_entity_poly.type
_entity_poly.pdbx_seq_one_letter_code
_entity_poly.pdbx_strand_id
1 'polypeptide(L)'
;EGTEVVTLEGFDQAELDRYADTFAAHGALQCGFCTPGIVVRAKALIDRKGAALTRDDASRHLGAHLCRCTGYTKILDAVEALAQNEVPVVVQPAGVGSRGIKYEGRELTVGSRGFVDDITPEGCLHGALRLSDHARADVVAIDTAGAEAVEGVEAVFTAADIPGELRVGLIHKDWPVMIPIGGRTSYLGDVLALVVASDRETARRAATLVEVEYSPLEPMVNPVAVLDSDENAVWELDGNVLSTSTYARGDVEQALAGSTHRVEETFQTQRIEHAFLEPESTLAVPRGEDELHVYTGGQGIWDDRNDIARVLAIEARQVTTELVSNGGAFGGKEDMSNQAHTALAAWLLGRPVKITLARQESLLMHPKRHPIRMQYRAGCDADGRLTGLHVRMIGDSGPYASVGMKVLERAAGHATGPYLVDNVDVESIAVRTNNSVCGAFRGFGANQAQFAMEGVLDRLAEQVGISGWEIRNRNVVMPGQVWGPGQIMDEGCAGARQCLDAVKDTYEAARAAGKPVGVGLGLKNSGLGNGFDELAKAVVHFR
;
A
#
# COMPACT_ATOMS: atom_id res chain seq x y z
N GLU A 1 -27.76 30.31 9.45
CA GLU A 1 -27.50 31.74 9.76
C GLU A 1 -27.33 31.90 11.27
N GLY A 2 -26.31 32.71 11.71
CA GLY A 2 -26.05 32.99 13.13
C GLY A 2 -25.26 31.88 13.89
N THR A 3 -24.71 30.91 13.18
CA THR A 3 -23.80 29.89 13.78
C THR A 3 -22.38 30.41 13.78
N GLU A 4 -21.72 30.39 14.93
CA GLU A 4 -20.28 30.62 15.03
C GLU A 4 -19.52 29.35 14.62
N VAL A 5 -18.54 29.51 13.74
CA VAL A 5 -17.67 28.41 13.26
C VAL A 5 -16.23 28.72 13.68
N VAL A 6 -15.62 27.82 14.42
CA VAL A 6 -14.21 27.91 14.81
C VAL A 6 -13.44 26.81 14.07
N THR A 7 -12.53 27.23 13.22
CA THR A 7 -11.56 26.36 12.53
C THR A 7 -10.23 26.33 13.30
N LEU A 8 -9.28 25.53 12.86
CA LEU A 8 -7.97 25.42 13.51
C LEU A 8 -7.20 26.76 13.49
N GLU A 9 -7.36 27.55 12.44
CA GLU A 9 -6.79 28.89 12.29
C GLU A 9 -7.37 29.91 13.29
N GLY A 10 -8.52 29.61 13.88
CA GLY A 10 -9.15 30.43 14.93
C GLY A 10 -8.64 30.14 16.35
N PHE A 11 -7.75 29.17 16.54
CA PHE A 11 -7.13 28.91 17.85
C PHE A 11 -6.04 29.96 18.12
N ASP A 12 -5.87 30.33 19.40
CA ASP A 12 -4.71 31.16 19.75
C ASP A 12 -3.38 30.37 19.66
N GLN A 13 -2.28 31.08 19.53
CA GLN A 13 -0.97 30.47 19.30
C GLN A 13 -0.54 29.56 20.46
N ALA A 14 -0.83 29.92 21.69
CA ALA A 14 -0.47 29.11 22.86
C ALA A 14 -1.26 27.80 22.88
N GLU A 15 -2.50 27.83 22.43
CA GLU A 15 -3.34 26.66 22.29
C GLU A 15 -2.85 25.76 21.14
N LEU A 16 -2.54 26.32 19.96
CA LEU A 16 -1.93 25.59 18.84
C LEU A 16 -0.64 24.88 19.27
N ASP A 17 0.26 25.61 19.94
CA ASP A 17 1.53 25.04 20.44
C ASP A 17 1.29 23.90 21.42
N ARG A 18 0.33 24.03 22.33
CA ARG A 18 -0.03 23.00 23.30
C ARG A 18 -0.52 21.72 22.61
N TYR A 19 -1.40 21.83 21.61
CA TYR A 19 -1.87 20.67 20.86
C TYR A 19 -0.73 20.05 20.04
N ALA A 20 0.07 20.86 19.35
CA ALA A 20 1.20 20.42 18.56
C ALA A 20 2.21 19.63 19.40
N ASP A 21 2.61 20.19 20.56
CA ASP A 21 3.58 19.55 21.45
C ASP A 21 3.04 18.26 22.06
N THR A 22 1.78 18.24 22.51
CA THR A 22 1.20 17.05 23.12
C THR A 22 1.06 15.92 22.11
N PHE A 23 0.52 16.18 20.91
CA PHE A 23 0.41 15.15 19.87
C PHE A 23 1.78 14.64 19.42
N ALA A 24 2.77 15.52 19.25
CA ALA A 24 4.12 15.12 18.88
C ALA A 24 4.78 14.27 19.98
N ALA A 25 4.72 14.68 21.24
CA ALA A 25 5.32 13.98 22.38
C ALA A 25 4.72 12.59 22.59
N HIS A 26 3.39 12.42 22.41
CA HIS A 26 2.72 11.13 22.49
C HIS A 26 2.91 10.28 21.23
N GLY A 27 3.44 10.83 20.13
CA GLY A 27 3.47 10.18 18.82
C GLY A 27 2.05 9.87 18.31
N ALA A 28 1.11 10.80 18.57
CA ALA A 28 -0.31 10.67 18.27
C ALA A 28 -0.66 10.90 16.79
N LEU A 29 0.34 10.94 15.93
CA LEU A 29 0.20 11.05 14.47
C LEU A 29 1.23 10.18 13.76
N GLN A 30 0.90 9.77 12.52
CA GLN A 30 1.85 9.20 11.58
C GLN A 30 1.88 10.07 10.32
N CYS A 31 0.95 9.91 9.36
CA CYS A 31 0.91 10.74 8.16
C CYS A 31 0.43 12.18 8.43
N GLY A 32 -0.36 12.41 9.47
CA GLY A 32 -0.86 13.74 9.85
C GLY A 32 -2.14 14.18 9.13
N PHE A 33 -2.56 13.52 8.06
CA PHE A 33 -3.69 13.96 7.23
C PHE A 33 -5.02 14.11 7.99
N CYS A 34 -5.30 13.22 8.94
CA CYS A 34 -6.51 13.29 9.78
C CYS A 34 -6.35 14.21 11.00
N THR A 35 -5.12 14.60 11.36
CA THR A 35 -4.81 15.16 12.67
C THR A 35 -5.43 16.54 12.91
N PRO A 36 -5.40 17.50 11.95
CA PRO A 36 -6.05 18.80 12.13
C PRO A 36 -7.54 18.69 12.50
N GLY A 37 -8.29 17.82 11.80
CA GLY A 37 -9.70 17.57 12.10
C GLY A 37 -9.93 16.92 13.46
N ILE A 38 -9.02 16.01 13.87
CA ILE A 38 -9.05 15.39 15.21
C ILE A 38 -8.77 16.43 16.29
N VAL A 39 -7.83 17.35 16.09
CA VAL A 39 -7.51 18.45 17.02
C VAL A 39 -8.72 19.35 17.26
N VAL A 40 -9.38 19.80 16.19
CA VAL A 40 -10.60 20.62 16.31
C VAL A 40 -11.69 19.87 17.08
N ARG A 41 -11.88 18.60 16.80
CA ARG A 41 -12.87 17.76 17.52
C ARG A 41 -12.49 17.55 18.97
N ALA A 42 -11.21 17.30 19.25
CA ALA A 42 -10.69 17.12 20.61
C ALA A 42 -10.89 18.41 21.44
N LYS A 43 -10.58 19.59 20.86
CA LYS A 43 -10.83 20.89 21.52
C LYS A 43 -12.30 21.03 21.91
N ALA A 44 -13.22 20.88 20.97
CA ALA A 44 -14.64 20.99 21.23
C ALA A 44 -15.13 20.03 22.35
N LEU A 45 -14.49 18.87 22.50
CA LEU A 45 -14.78 17.92 23.54
C LEU A 45 -14.19 18.34 24.89
N ILE A 46 -12.94 18.80 24.90
CA ILE A 46 -12.22 19.28 26.09
C ILE A 46 -12.88 20.53 26.64
N ASP A 47 -13.24 21.52 25.80
CA ASP A 47 -13.96 22.72 26.23
C ASP A 47 -15.27 22.41 26.93
N ARG A 48 -15.97 21.36 26.51
CA ARG A 48 -17.25 20.95 27.09
C ARG A 48 -17.10 20.14 28.40
N LYS A 49 -16.07 19.28 28.52
CA LYS A 49 -15.94 18.32 29.62
C LYS A 49 -14.79 18.63 30.58
N GLY A 50 -13.79 19.37 30.15
CA GLY A 50 -12.59 19.67 30.92
C GLY A 50 -11.91 18.40 31.44
N ALA A 51 -11.41 18.46 32.66
CA ALA A 51 -10.73 17.35 33.35
C ALA A 51 -11.64 16.14 33.65
N ALA A 52 -12.97 16.26 33.49
CA ALA A 52 -13.90 15.13 33.64
C ALA A 52 -14.02 14.27 32.37
N LEU A 53 -13.25 14.60 31.31
CA LEU A 53 -13.19 13.81 30.07
C LEU A 53 -12.55 12.44 30.34
N THR A 54 -13.26 11.39 29.92
CA THR A 54 -12.78 10.01 30.02
C THR A 54 -12.31 9.50 28.68
N ARG A 55 -11.45 8.46 28.69
CA ARG A 55 -11.01 7.76 27.48
C ARG A 55 -12.17 7.25 26.62
N ASP A 56 -13.23 6.74 27.25
CA ASP A 56 -14.45 6.29 26.58
C ASP A 56 -15.19 7.43 25.90
N ASP A 57 -15.21 8.62 26.52
CA ASP A 57 -15.77 9.82 25.89
C ASP A 57 -14.96 10.20 24.64
N ALA A 58 -13.65 10.27 24.76
CA ALA A 58 -12.75 10.57 23.65
C ALA A 58 -12.93 9.55 22.51
N SER A 59 -12.92 8.25 22.83
CA SER A 59 -13.10 7.17 21.86
C SER A 59 -14.42 7.29 21.09
N ARG A 60 -15.53 7.50 21.80
CA ARG A 60 -16.86 7.64 21.17
C ARG A 60 -16.96 8.89 20.29
N HIS A 61 -16.40 10.02 20.72
CA HIS A 61 -16.50 11.28 19.97
C HIS A 61 -15.57 11.33 18.76
N LEU A 62 -14.41 10.67 18.82
CA LEU A 62 -13.48 10.59 17.72
C LEU A 62 -13.81 9.48 16.71
N GLY A 63 -14.82 8.65 16.99
CA GLY A 63 -15.23 7.55 16.10
C GLY A 63 -15.68 7.98 14.70
N ALA A 64 -16.07 9.25 14.52
CA ALA A 64 -16.39 9.82 13.21
C ALA A 64 -15.16 10.35 12.44
N HIS A 65 -14.00 10.46 13.09
CA HIS A 65 -12.75 10.90 12.47
C HIS A 65 -11.90 9.69 12.09
N LEU A 66 -11.85 9.37 10.80
CA LEU A 66 -11.10 8.22 10.32
C LEU A 66 -9.59 8.49 10.41
N CYS A 67 -8.87 7.50 10.94
CA CYS A 67 -7.42 7.42 10.89
C CYS A 67 -7.01 6.02 10.45
N ARG A 68 -6.25 5.92 9.36
CA ARG A 68 -5.79 4.63 8.81
C ARG A 68 -4.43 4.19 9.39
N CYS A 69 -3.68 5.11 10.02
CA CYS A 69 -2.29 4.90 10.41
C CYS A 69 -2.11 4.43 11.86
N THR A 70 -2.77 5.09 12.84
CA THR A 70 -2.34 5.10 14.24
C THR A 70 -2.98 4.02 15.12
N GLY A 71 -4.14 3.49 14.73
CA GLY A 71 -4.95 2.64 15.60
C GLY A 71 -5.55 3.37 16.81
N TYR A 72 -5.52 4.71 16.82
CA TYR A 72 -6.11 5.64 17.80
C TYR A 72 -5.51 5.65 19.20
N THR A 73 -4.87 4.60 19.70
CA THR A 73 -4.41 4.50 21.10
C THR A 73 -3.64 5.74 21.55
N LYS A 74 -2.62 6.13 20.81
CA LYS A 74 -1.80 7.32 21.12
C LYS A 74 -2.55 8.65 20.94
N ILE A 75 -3.53 8.70 20.04
CA ILE A 75 -4.41 9.86 19.89
C ILE A 75 -5.27 10.01 21.17
N LEU A 76 -5.82 8.93 21.67
CA LEU A 76 -6.60 8.94 22.90
C LEU A 76 -5.73 9.35 24.10
N ASP A 77 -4.49 8.84 24.20
CA ASP A 77 -3.52 9.23 25.22
C ASP A 77 -3.26 10.75 25.19
N ALA A 78 -3.03 11.32 24.00
CA ALA A 78 -2.81 12.75 23.84
C ALA A 78 -4.03 13.61 24.21
N VAL A 79 -5.24 13.15 23.86
CA VAL A 79 -6.49 13.86 24.23
C VAL A 79 -6.74 13.82 25.73
N GLU A 80 -6.45 12.72 26.41
CA GLU A 80 -6.52 12.62 27.87
C GLU A 80 -5.51 13.56 28.53
N ALA A 81 -4.25 13.56 28.09
CA ALA A 81 -3.21 14.45 28.58
C ALA A 81 -3.59 15.94 28.44
N LEU A 82 -4.16 16.31 27.28
CA LEU A 82 -4.68 17.67 27.04
C LEU A 82 -5.80 18.02 28.03
N ALA A 83 -6.74 17.11 28.27
CA ALA A 83 -7.84 17.35 29.20
C ALA A 83 -7.37 17.49 30.65
N GLN A 84 -6.29 16.80 31.04
CA GLN A 84 -5.68 16.87 32.37
C GLN A 84 -4.71 18.05 32.52
N ASN A 85 -4.48 18.84 31.48
CA ASN A 85 -3.47 19.90 31.42
C ASN A 85 -2.04 19.41 31.71
N GLU A 86 -1.71 18.19 31.28
CA GLU A 86 -0.37 17.66 31.41
C GLU A 86 0.61 18.44 30.51
N VAL A 87 1.82 18.65 31.02
CA VAL A 87 2.90 19.29 30.24
C VAL A 87 3.60 18.20 29.43
N PRO A 88 3.60 18.28 28.09
CA PRO A 88 4.24 17.26 27.27
C PRO A 88 5.76 17.25 27.46
N VAL A 89 6.34 16.05 27.58
CA VAL A 89 7.79 15.87 27.62
C VAL A 89 8.27 15.54 26.22
N VAL A 90 8.88 16.52 25.57
CA VAL A 90 9.50 16.36 24.25
C VAL A 90 10.89 15.75 24.41
N VAL A 91 11.10 14.53 23.94
CA VAL A 91 12.39 13.85 23.96
C VAL A 91 13.07 14.03 22.60
N GLN A 92 14.30 14.56 22.62
CA GLN A 92 15.13 14.62 21.42
C GLN A 92 15.62 13.20 21.03
N PRO A 93 15.68 12.87 19.72
CA PRO A 93 16.21 11.59 19.28
C PRO A 93 17.66 11.38 19.77
N ALA A 94 17.91 10.28 20.46
CA ALA A 94 19.22 9.95 21.02
C ALA A 94 19.83 8.66 20.44
N GLY A 95 19.30 8.16 19.33
CA GLY A 95 19.73 6.94 18.66
C GLY A 95 18.63 5.89 18.55
N VAL A 96 18.99 4.69 18.12
CA VAL A 96 18.05 3.57 17.94
C VAL A 96 17.37 3.23 19.27
N GLY A 97 16.03 3.09 19.23
CA GLY A 97 15.20 2.82 20.41
C GLY A 97 14.77 4.05 21.22
N SER A 98 15.27 5.26 20.91
CA SER A 98 14.79 6.48 21.55
C SER A 98 13.37 6.84 21.09
N ARG A 99 12.60 7.53 21.97
CA ARG A 99 11.25 8.02 21.68
C ARG A 99 11.29 9.46 21.14
N GLY A 100 12.06 9.71 20.06
CA GLY A 100 12.07 11.02 19.43
C GLY A 100 10.73 11.37 18.78
N ILE A 101 10.44 12.68 18.68
CA ILE A 101 9.26 13.16 17.95
C ILE A 101 9.41 12.92 16.44
N LYS A 102 8.28 12.75 15.76
CA LYS A 102 8.25 12.64 14.31
C LYS A 102 8.72 13.96 13.68
N TYR A 103 9.57 13.88 12.64
CA TYR A 103 9.92 15.04 11.80
C TYR A 103 8.63 15.71 11.27
N GLU A 104 8.56 17.05 11.33
CA GLU A 104 7.38 17.86 11.00
C GLU A 104 6.08 17.46 11.76
N GLY A 105 6.19 16.76 12.90
CA GLY A 105 5.03 16.27 13.64
C GLY A 105 4.17 17.40 14.23
N ARG A 106 4.79 18.51 14.63
CA ARG A 106 4.08 19.69 15.15
C ARG A 106 3.30 20.37 14.04
N GLU A 107 3.94 20.63 12.91
CA GLU A 107 3.39 21.30 11.74
C GLU A 107 2.22 20.52 11.14
N LEU A 108 2.37 19.20 11.04
CA LEU A 108 1.29 18.31 10.59
C LEU A 108 0.11 18.26 11.56
N THR A 109 0.36 18.43 12.87
CA THR A 109 -0.71 18.44 13.88
C THR A 109 -1.62 19.64 13.71
N VAL A 110 -1.04 20.80 13.46
CA VAL A 110 -1.79 22.08 13.33
C VAL A 110 -2.07 22.47 11.87
N GLY A 111 -1.76 21.58 10.90
CA GLY A 111 -2.08 21.80 9.50
C GLY A 111 -1.23 22.89 8.80
N SER A 112 -0.14 23.37 9.44
CA SER A 112 0.78 24.33 8.81
C SER A 112 1.71 23.69 7.78
N ARG A 113 1.81 22.34 7.77
CA ARG A 113 2.46 21.57 6.71
C ARG A 113 1.39 21.03 5.75
N GLY A 114 1.38 21.55 4.52
CA GLY A 114 0.40 21.17 3.51
C GLY A 114 0.70 19.84 2.80
N PHE A 115 -0.30 19.33 2.10
CA PHE A 115 -0.24 18.22 1.16
C PHE A 115 -0.26 18.76 -0.28
N VAL A 116 -0.10 17.87 -1.27
CA VAL A 116 -0.04 18.33 -2.69
C VAL A 116 -1.29 19.11 -3.08
N ASP A 117 -2.47 18.68 -2.62
CA ASP A 117 -3.74 19.34 -2.97
C ASP A 117 -3.87 20.77 -2.41
N ASP A 118 -3.12 21.10 -1.34
CA ASP A 118 -3.09 22.43 -0.73
C ASP A 118 -2.23 23.44 -1.54
N ILE A 119 -1.34 22.96 -2.42
CA ILE A 119 -0.45 23.82 -3.22
C ILE A 119 -1.19 24.25 -4.48
N THR A 120 -1.49 25.55 -4.63
CA THR A 120 -2.19 26.08 -5.79
C THR A 120 -1.46 27.31 -6.34
N PRO A 121 -0.54 27.14 -7.31
CA PRO A 121 0.10 28.26 -8.00
C PRO A 121 -0.90 29.11 -8.78
N GLU A 122 -0.55 30.36 -9.03
CA GLU A 122 -1.34 31.25 -9.90
C GLU A 122 -1.49 30.64 -11.29
N GLY A 123 -2.68 30.69 -11.86
CA GLY A 123 -2.98 30.14 -13.18
C GLY A 123 -2.98 28.61 -13.26
N CYS A 124 -3.02 27.90 -12.12
CA CYS A 124 -3.08 26.45 -12.07
C CYS A 124 -4.34 25.92 -12.74
N LEU A 125 -4.16 25.01 -13.68
CA LEU A 125 -5.21 24.23 -14.31
C LEU A 125 -5.45 22.92 -13.54
N HIS A 126 -6.61 22.31 -13.79
CA HIS A 126 -7.01 21.07 -13.17
C HIS A 126 -7.27 19.98 -14.21
N GLY A 127 -6.73 18.78 -13.97
CA GLY A 127 -6.95 17.63 -14.83
C GLY A 127 -7.92 16.63 -14.21
N ALA A 128 -8.62 15.90 -15.08
CA ALA A 128 -9.42 14.72 -14.76
C ALA A 128 -9.21 13.62 -15.80
N LEU A 129 -9.24 12.36 -15.37
CA LEU A 129 -8.97 11.20 -16.21
C LEU A 129 -10.27 10.55 -16.68
N ARG A 130 -10.32 10.15 -17.93
CA ARG A 130 -11.34 9.24 -18.48
C ARG A 130 -10.83 7.82 -18.33
N LEU A 131 -11.40 7.08 -17.39
CA LEU A 131 -11.08 5.67 -17.16
C LEU A 131 -11.93 4.76 -18.04
N SER A 132 -11.47 3.51 -18.21
CA SER A 132 -12.18 2.50 -18.99
C SER A 132 -13.49 2.07 -18.35
N ASP A 133 -14.52 1.81 -19.19
CA ASP A 133 -15.79 1.20 -18.78
C ASP A 133 -15.71 -0.34 -18.76
N HIS A 134 -14.70 -0.92 -19.40
CA HIS A 134 -14.53 -2.37 -19.57
C HIS A 134 -13.17 -2.83 -19.07
N ALA A 135 -13.17 -3.91 -18.30
CA ALA A 135 -11.93 -4.54 -17.84
C ALA A 135 -11.14 -5.21 -18.99
N ARG A 136 -11.82 -5.53 -20.10
CA ARG A 136 -11.19 -6.08 -21.32
C ARG A 136 -12.03 -5.73 -22.54
N ALA A 137 -11.51 -4.84 -23.37
CA ALA A 137 -12.17 -4.43 -24.62
C ALA A 137 -11.14 -3.83 -25.57
N ASP A 138 -11.32 -4.05 -26.88
CA ASP A 138 -10.57 -3.31 -27.89
C ASP A 138 -11.14 -1.88 -27.99
N VAL A 139 -10.25 -0.87 -28.00
CA VAL A 139 -10.61 0.54 -28.14
C VAL A 139 -10.69 0.86 -29.63
N VAL A 140 -11.91 1.02 -30.15
CA VAL A 140 -12.17 1.25 -31.58
C VAL A 140 -12.01 2.73 -31.93
N ALA A 141 -12.61 3.60 -31.11
CA ALA A 141 -12.51 5.05 -31.29
C ALA A 141 -12.61 5.78 -29.94
N ILE A 142 -12.05 7.00 -29.89
CA ILE A 142 -12.17 7.94 -28.77
C ILE A 142 -12.60 9.27 -29.39
N ASP A 143 -13.79 9.76 -29.02
CA ASP A 143 -14.31 11.07 -29.45
C ASP A 143 -14.20 12.05 -28.29
N THR A 144 -13.41 13.10 -28.46
CA THR A 144 -13.14 14.14 -27.46
C THR A 144 -13.97 15.40 -27.69
N ALA A 145 -14.70 15.52 -28.82
CA ALA A 145 -15.38 16.75 -29.25
C ALA A 145 -16.40 17.26 -28.19
N GLY A 146 -17.12 16.32 -27.53
CA GLY A 146 -18.06 16.67 -26.46
C GLY A 146 -17.38 17.31 -25.25
N ALA A 147 -16.20 16.82 -24.88
CA ALA A 147 -15.41 17.36 -23.77
C ALA A 147 -14.77 18.70 -24.13
N GLU A 148 -14.22 18.83 -25.35
CA GLU A 148 -13.60 20.06 -25.85
C GLU A 148 -14.59 21.22 -25.97
N ALA A 149 -15.87 20.94 -26.23
CA ALA A 149 -16.92 21.95 -26.34
C ALA A 149 -17.36 22.55 -24.99
N VAL A 150 -16.91 22.01 -23.87
CA VAL A 150 -17.28 22.51 -22.53
C VAL A 150 -16.51 23.81 -22.25
N GLU A 151 -17.23 24.88 -21.93
CA GLU A 151 -16.61 26.14 -21.51
C GLU A 151 -15.70 25.93 -20.29
N GLY A 152 -14.47 26.46 -20.40
CA GLY A 152 -13.42 26.29 -19.38
C GLY A 152 -12.50 25.08 -19.58
N VAL A 153 -12.74 24.22 -20.57
CA VAL A 153 -11.79 23.20 -21.00
C VAL A 153 -10.69 23.84 -21.84
N GLU A 154 -9.45 23.58 -21.48
CA GLU A 154 -8.25 24.11 -22.14
C GLU A 154 -7.68 23.10 -23.16
N ALA A 155 -7.73 21.80 -22.84
CA ALA A 155 -7.27 20.73 -23.72
C ALA A 155 -7.82 19.36 -23.33
N VAL A 156 -7.87 18.45 -24.29
CA VAL A 156 -8.07 17.03 -24.08
C VAL A 156 -6.92 16.27 -24.72
N PHE A 157 -6.25 15.41 -23.96
CA PHE A 157 -5.12 14.62 -24.41
C PHE A 157 -5.47 13.13 -24.43
N THR A 158 -4.93 12.42 -25.41
CA THR A 158 -5.04 10.97 -25.59
C THR A 158 -3.64 10.35 -25.66
N ALA A 159 -3.54 9.05 -25.82
CA ALA A 159 -2.26 8.38 -26.01
C ALA A 159 -1.45 8.90 -27.22
N ALA A 160 -2.12 9.49 -28.22
CA ALA A 160 -1.48 10.07 -29.40
C ALA A 160 -0.66 11.32 -29.09
N ASP A 161 -0.94 11.99 -27.98
CA ASP A 161 -0.26 13.22 -27.57
C ASP A 161 0.99 12.96 -26.72
N ILE A 162 1.27 11.70 -26.38
CA ILE A 162 2.45 11.32 -25.61
C ILE A 162 3.68 11.33 -26.53
N PRO A 163 4.67 12.22 -26.29
CA PRO A 163 5.81 12.36 -27.20
C PRO A 163 6.86 11.26 -27.10
N GLY A 164 6.86 10.51 -26.00
CA GLY A 164 7.86 9.50 -25.67
C GLY A 164 7.30 8.10 -25.51
N GLU A 165 7.70 7.44 -24.41
CA GLU A 165 7.28 6.07 -24.13
C GLU A 165 5.85 6.02 -23.59
N LEU A 166 5.05 5.11 -24.13
CA LEU A 166 3.65 4.93 -23.72
C LEU A 166 3.49 4.14 -22.42
N ARG A 167 4.57 3.54 -21.90
CA ARG A 167 4.51 2.62 -20.77
C ARG A 167 5.47 3.01 -19.66
N VAL A 168 4.99 2.84 -18.43
CA VAL A 168 5.71 3.03 -17.17
C VAL A 168 5.70 1.73 -16.36
N GLY A 169 6.33 1.71 -15.19
CA GLY A 169 6.30 0.59 -14.26
C GLY A 169 7.58 0.46 -13.44
N LEU A 170 7.51 -0.22 -12.31
CA LEU A 170 8.64 -0.34 -11.38
C LEU A 170 9.69 -1.36 -11.86
N ILE A 171 9.28 -2.60 -12.12
CA ILE A 171 10.18 -3.69 -12.52
C ILE A 171 10.13 -3.87 -14.06
N HIS A 172 8.93 -4.00 -14.59
CA HIS A 172 8.68 -4.04 -16.03
C HIS A 172 7.95 -2.78 -16.46
N LYS A 173 8.31 -2.24 -17.62
CA LYS A 173 7.62 -1.10 -18.21
C LYS A 173 6.44 -1.62 -19.06
N ASP A 174 5.46 -2.21 -18.39
CA ASP A 174 4.31 -2.89 -19.02
C ASP A 174 2.96 -2.21 -18.76
N TRP A 175 2.93 -1.13 -17.97
CA TRP A 175 1.71 -0.38 -17.63
C TRP A 175 1.53 0.84 -18.55
N PRO A 176 0.54 0.84 -19.45
CA PRO A 176 0.27 1.98 -20.32
C PRO A 176 -0.13 3.23 -19.52
N VAL A 177 0.43 4.39 -19.88
CA VAL A 177 -0.01 5.69 -19.34
C VAL A 177 -1.43 6.00 -19.82
N MET A 178 -1.69 5.80 -21.12
CA MET A 178 -3.02 5.83 -21.71
C MET A 178 -3.13 4.74 -22.77
N ILE A 179 -4.33 4.16 -22.92
CA ILE A 179 -4.59 3.15 -23.95
C ILE A 179 -4.87 3.86 -25.28
N PRO A 180 -4.11 3.56 -26.35
CA PRO A 180 -4.35 4.15 -27.67
C PRO A 180 -5.59 3.56 -28.37
N ILE A 181 -6.11 4.25 -29.37
CA ILE A 181 -7.03 3.68 -30.36
C ILE A 181 -6.34 2.49 -31.04
N GLY A 182 -7.06 1.37 -31.19
CA GLY A 182 -6.52 0.09 -31.64
C GLY A 182 -5.81 -0.72 -30.55
N GLY A 183 -5.66 -0.18 -29.34
CA GLY A 183 -5.19 -0.91 -28.17
C GLY A 183 -6.32 -1.63 -27.45
N ARG A 184 -5.99 -2.33 -26.36
CA ARG A 184 -6.95 -3.09 -25.55
C ARG A 184 -6.83 -2.71 -24.08
N THR A 185 -7.97 -2.45 -23.43
CA THR A 185 -8.02 -2.28 -21.98
C THR A 185 -7.78 -3.61 -21.26
N SER A 186 -7.15 -3.56 -20.11
CA SER A 186 -6.79 -4.74 -19.33
C SER A 186 -7.38 -4.74 -17.92
N TYR A 187 -7.89 -3.59 -17.44
CA TYR A 187 -8.68 -3.45 -16.21
C TYR A 187 -9.45 -2.11 -16.23
N LEU A 188 -10.37 -1.92 -15.26
CA LEU A 188 -11.22 -0.72 -15.20
C LEU A 188 -10.49 0.59 -14.87
N GLY A 189 -9.26 0.51 -14.40
CA GLY A 189 -8.43 1.68 -14.09
C GLY A 189 -7.55 2.17 -15.24
N ASP A 190 -7.60 1.52 -16.41
CA ASP A 190 -6.88 1.99 -17.60
C ASP A 190 -7.41 3.36 -18.03
N VAL A 191 -6.48 4.27 -18.33
CA VAL A 191 -6.79 5.64 -18.74
C VAL A 191 -6.88 5.71 -20.26
N LEU A 192 -7.88 6.43 -20.76
CA LEU A 192 -8.15 6.61 -22.20
C LEU A 192 -7.91 8.03 -22.67
N ALA A 193 -8.22 9.01 -21.81
CA ALA A 193 -7.98 10.41 -22.08
C ALA A 193 -7.76 11.20 -20.78
N LEU A 194 -7.13 12.36 -20.92
CA LEU A 194 -6.93 13.36 -19.90
C LEU A 194 -7.57 14.68 -20.32
N VAL A 195 -8.53 15.15 -19.56
CA VAL A 195 -9.16 16.47 -19.76
C VAL A 195 -8.56 17.48 -18.82
N VAL A 196 -8.18 18.64 -19.32
CA VAL A 196 -7.62 19.76 -18.55
C VAL A 196 -8.53 20.97 -18.66
N ALA A 197 -8.89 21.57 -17.53
CA ALA A 197 -9.80 22.70 -17.46
C ALA A 197 -9.36 23.75 -16.43
N SER A 198 -10.03 24.89 -16.42
CA SER A 198 -9.79 25.99 -15.49
C SER A 198 -10.02 25.63 -14.02
N ASP A 199 -10.89 24.66 -13.76
CA ASP A 199 -11.20 24.17 -12.42
C ASP A 199 -11.50 22.67 -12.40
N ARG A 200 -11.47 22.09 -11.20
CA ARG A 200 -11.62 20.65 -10.97
C ARG A 200 -13.00 20.10 -11.37
N GLU A 201 -14.05 20.85 -11.11
CA GLU A 201 -15.43 20.42 -11.39
C GLU A 201 -15.67 20.38 -12.90
N THR A 202 -15.23 21.42 -13.61
CA THR A 202 -15.29 21.48 -15.07
C THR A 202 -14.50 20.34 -15.71
N ALA A 203 -13.25 20.07 -15.25
CA ALA A 203 -12.44 18.96 -15.77
C ALA A 203 -13.15 17.60 -15.60
N ARG A 204 -13.69 17.32 -14.41
CA ARG A 204 -14.41 16.07 -14.13
C ARG A 204 -15.70 15.94 -14.94
N ARG A 205 -16.48 17.00 -15.05
CA ARG A 205 -17.68 16.99 -15.87
C ARG A 205 -17.35 16.75 -17.34
N ALA A 206 -16.36 17.42 -17.88
CA ALA A 206 -15.93 17.24 -19.26
C ALA A 206 -15.36 15.86 -19.53
N ALA A 207 -14.62 15.25 -18.58
CA ALA A 207 -14.11 13.90 -18.72
C ALA A 207 -15.21 12.86 -18.93
N THR A 208 -16.42 13.08 -18.37
CA THR A 208 -17.58 12.18 -18.61
C THR A 208 -18.20 12.31 -20.01
N LEU A 209 -17.81 13.35 -20.77
CA LEU A 209 -18.27 13.60 -22.14
C LEU A 209 -17.30 13.09 -23.21
N VAL A 210 -16.18 12.51 -22.81
CA VAL A 210 -15.31 11.77 -23.73
C VAL A 210 -16.00 10.44 -24.04
N GLU A 211 -16.43 10.26 -25.27
CA GLU A 211 -17.10 9.06 -25.74
C GLU A 211 -16.06 8.04 -26.27
N VAL A 212 -16.23 6.79 -25.90
CA VAL A 212 -15.34 5.70 -26.33
C VAL A 212 -16.15 4.58 -26.95
N GLU A 213 -15.79 4.21 -28.17
CA GLU A 213 -16.32 3.03 -28.83
C GLU A 213 -15.46 1.82 -28.49
N TYR A 214 -16.09 0.78 -27.96
CA TYR A 214 -15.43 -0.46 -27.57
C TYR A 214 -15.92 -1.67 -28.36
N SER A 215 -15.04 -2.64 -28.53
CA SER A 215 -15.41 -4.03 -28.83
C SER A 215 -15.15 -4.87 -27.58
N PRO A 216 -16.16 -5.09 -26.71
CA PRO A 216 -15.99 -5.78 -25.45
C PRO A 216 -15.58 -7.24 -25.61
N LEU A 217 -14.75 -7.73 -24.71
CA LEU A 217 -14.28 -9.11 -24.60
C LEU A 217 -14.57 -9.64 -23.20
N GLU A 218 -14.67 -10.97 -23.08
CA GLU A 218 -14.84 -11.61 -21.77
C GLU A 218 -13.59 -11.41 -20.91
N PRO A 219 -13.68 -10.82 -19.71
CA PRO A 219 -12.52 -10.59 -18.85
C PRO A 219 -12.04 -11.89 -18.17
N MET A 220 -10.76 -12.11 -18.15
CA MET A 220 -10.09 -13.27 -17.55
C MET A 220 -9.76 -12.98 -16.09
N VAL A 221 -10.65 -13.31 -15.17
CA VAL A 221 -10.61 -12.87 -13.75
C VAL A 221 -10.24 -13.98 -12.74
N ASN A 222 -10.28 -15.25 -13.13
CA ASN A 222 -9.94 -16.37 -12.25
C ASN A 222 -8.49 -16.80 -12.48
N PRO A 223 -7.54 -16.50 -11.57
CA PRO A 223 -6.11 -16.76 -11.79
C PRO A 223 -5.78 -18.26 -11.99
N VAL A 224 -6.57 -19.18 -11.44
CA VAL A 224 -6.36 -20.62 -11.64
C VAL A 224 -6.75 -21.02 -13.06
N ALA A 225 -7.91 -20.57 -13.55
CA ALA A 225 -8.35 -20.86 -14.90
C ALA A 225 -7.47 -20.15 -15.96
N VAL A 226 -7.00 -18.94 -15.65
CA VAL A 226 -6.12 -18.17 -16.53
C VAL A 226 -4.75 -18.84 -16.66
N LEU A 227 -4.24 -19.46 -15.61
CA LEU A 227 -2.98 -20.20 -15.63
C LEU A 227 -3.00 -21.35 -16.64
N ASP A 228 -4.15 -22.00 -16.80
CA ASP A 228 -4.34 -23.14 -17.70
C ASP A 228 -4.84 -22.72 -19.11
N SER A 229 -4.96 -21.42 -19.38
CA SER A 229 -5.47 -20.88 -20.66
C SER A 229 -4.36 -20.61 -21.66
N ASP A 230 -4.61 -20.94 -22.93
CA ASP A 230 -3.77 -20.56 -24.07
C ASP A 230 -3.98 -19.10 -24.49
N GLU A 231 -5.04 -18.44 -24.02
CA GLU A 231 -5.35 -17.05 -24.29
C GLU A 231 -4.69 -16.13 -23.25
N ASN A 232 -4.07 -15.04 -23.71
CA ASN A 232 -3.44 -14.05 -22.84
C ASN A 232 -4.48 -13.08 -22.23
N ALA A 233 -4.41 -12.87 -20.92
CA ALA A 233 -5.20 -11.85 -20.22
C ALA A 233 -4.83 -10.44 -20.71
N VAL A 234 -3.55 -10.21 -20.96
CA VAL A 234 -3.00 -8.98 -21.55
C VAL A 234 -2.42 -9.31 -22.92
N TRP A 235 -3.12 -8.91 -23.97
CA TRP A 235 -2.86 -9.34 -25.35
C TRP A 235 -1.47 -8.99 -25.91
N GLU A 236 -0.86 -7.93 -25.40
CA GLU A 236 0.47 -7.46 -25.83
C GLU A 236 1.62 -8.15 -25.08
N LEU A 237 1.32 -8.98 -24.06
CA LEU A 237 2.31 -9.64 -23.23
C LEU A 237 2.27 -11.15 -23.44
N ASP A 238 3.45 -11.76 -23.54
CA ASP A 238 3.57 -13.20 -23.72
C ASP A 238 3.24 -13.93 -22.42
N GLY A 239 2.19 -14.77 -22.46
CA GLY A 239 1.79 -15.67 -21.40
C GLY A 239 1.14 -14.98 -20.19
N ASN A 240 0.47 -15.81 -19.41
CA ASN A 240 -0.26 -15.38 -18.21
C ASN A 240 0.59 -15.49 -16.94
N VAL A 241 1.71 -16.21 -16.97
CA VAL A 241 2.63 -16.34 -15.83
C VAL A 241 3.57 -15.14 -15.81
N LEU A 242 3.42 -14.29 -14.79
CA LEU A 242 4.32 -13.17 -14.56
C LEU A 242 5.66 -13.65 -13.97
N SER A 243 5.60 -14.58 -13.01
CA SER A 243 6.79 -15.17 -12.40
C SER A 243 6.45 -16.46 -11.66
N THR A 244 7.47 -17.32 -11.50
CA THR A 244 7.42 -18.49 -10.63
C THR A 244 8.61 -18.44 -9.67
N SER A 245 8.36 -18.66 -8.39
CA SER A 245 9.38 -18.72 -7.33
C SER A 245 9.28 -20.08 -6.64
N THR A 246 10.39 -20.81 -6.61
CA THR A 246 10.44 -22.15 -6.01
C THR A 246 11.63 -22.30 -5.09
N TYR A 247 11.48 -23.11 -4.05
CA TYR A 247 12.60 -23.68 -3.31
C TYR A 247 12.23 -25.01 -2.68
N ALA A 248 13.20 -25.91 -2.56
CA ALA A 248 13.02 -27.21 -1.94
C ALA A 248 14.22 -27.57 -1.07
N ARG A 249 13.98 -28.36 -0.01
CA ARG A 249 14.98 -28.92 0.88
C ARG A 249 14.48 -30.23 1.47
N GLY A 250 15.34 -31.25 1.55
CA GLY A 250 14.97 -32.57 2.05
C GLY A 250 14.08 -33.37 1.10
N ASP A 251 13.38 -34.38 1.63
CA ASP A 251 12.39 -35.19 0.92
C ASP A 251 11.01 -35.02 1.56
N VAL A 252 10.21 -34.12 1.00
CA VAL A 252 8.90 -33.77 1.53
C VAL A 252 7.91 -34.92 1.45
N GLU A 253 7.90 -35.68 0.36
CA GLU A 253 6.95 -36.78 0.19
C GLU A 253 7.24 -37.92 1.18
N GLN A 254 8.52 -38.28 1.38
CA GLN A 254 8.90 -39.24 2.39
C GLN A 254 8.57 -38.75 3.80
N ALA A 255 8.87 -37.48 4.09
CA ALA A 255 8.60 -36.88 5.40
C ALA A 255 7.09 -36.86 5.72
N LEU A 256 6.26 -36.45 4.76
CA LEU A 256 4.80 -36.45 4.89
C LEU A 256 4.26 -37.88 5.04
N ALA A 257 4.78 -38.84 4.27
CA ALA A 257 4.38 -40.25 4.40
C ALA A 257 4.68 -40.82 5.79
N GLY A 258 5.80 -40.41 6.42
CA GLY A 258 6.22 -40.83 7.76
C GLY A 258 5.58 -40.02 8.91
N SER A 259 4.84 -38.97 8.64
CA SER A 259 4.24 -38.12 9.68
C SER A 259 3.10 -38.82 10.42
N THR A 260 3.03 -38.62 11.76
CA THR A 260 1.95 -39.15 12.60
C THR A 260 0.64 -38.39 12.37
N HIS A 261 0.72 -37.08 12.25
CA HIS A 261 -0.41 -36.22 12.01
C HIS A 261 -0.18 -35.45 10.71
N ARG A 262 -1.26 -35.21 9.94
CA ARG A 262 -1.19 -34.53 8.64
C ARG A 262 -2.37 -33.61 8.45
N VAL A 263 -2.12 -32.49 7.79
CA VAL A 263 -3.12 -31.50 7.37
C VAL A 263 -2.95 -31.22 5.89
N GLU A 264 -4.04 -31.21 5.15
CA GLU A 264 -4.12 -30.74 3.78
C GLU A 264 -5.27 -29.74 3.69
N GLU A 265 -4.95 -28.49 3.45
CA GLU A 265 -5.92 -27.39 3.48
C GLU A 265 -5.65 -26.37 2.35
N THR A 266 -6.72 -25.74 1.90
CA THR A 266 -6.64 -24.61 0.97
C THR A 266 -7.05 -23.33 1.67
N PHE A 267 -6.16 -22.35 1.69
CA PHE A 267 -6.40 -21.01 2.19
C PHE A 267 -6.52 -20.04 1.02
N GLN A 268 -7.29 -18.97 1.22
CA GLN A 268 -7.41 -17.89 0.25
C GLN A 268 -7.46 -16.55 0.96
N THR A 269 -6.64 -15.60 0.51
CA THR A 269 -6.70 -14.21 0.96
C THR A 269 -7.45 -13.35 -0.05
N GLN A 270 -8.04 -12.25 0.44
CA GLN A 270 -8.79 -11.31 -0.39
C GLN A 270 -7.88 -10.30 -1.07
N ARG A 271 -8.39 -9.68 -2.15
CA ARG A 271 -7.91 -8.40 -2.64
C ARG A 271 -8.30 -7.32 -1.63
N ILE A 272 -7.31 -6.56 -1.12
CA ILE A 272 -7.53 -5.57 -0.07
C ILE A 272 -7.06 -4.21 -0.55
N GLU A 273 -7.90 -3.21 -0.27
CA GLU A 273 -7.66 -1.80 -0.51
C GLU A 273 -6.82 -1.18 0.61
N HIS A 274 -5.82 -0.37 0.28
CA HIS A 274 -4.99 0.37 1.23
C HIS A 274 -5.82 1.36 2.04
N ALA A 275 -6.74 2.03 1.39
CA ALA A 275 -7.65 3.03 1.97
C ALA A 275 -6.89 4.13 2.74
N PHE A 276 -5.77 4.61 2.17
CA PHE A 276 -5.14 5.84 2.66
C PHE A 276 -6.12 7.00 2.52
N LEU A 277 -6.08 7.96 3.47
CA LEU A 277 -7.09 9.02 3.51
C LEU A 277 -6.89 10.08 2.43
N GLU A 278 -5.64 10.43 2.13
CA GLU A 278 -5.29 11.31 1.01
C GLU A 278 -5.32 10.51 -0.29
N PRO A 279 -6.26 10.75 -1.23
CA PRO A 279 -6.16 10.23 -2.59
C PRO A 279 -4.89 10.72 -3.29
N GLU A 280 -4.53 10.11 -4.39
CA GLU A 280 -3.37 10.52 -5.18
C GLU A 280 -3.58 11.94 -5.70
N SER A 281 -2.58 12.77 -5.48
CA SER A 281 -2.51 14.13 -5.97
C SER A 281 -1.13 14.43 -6.51
N THR A 282 -1.07 15.07 -7.67
CA THR A 282 0.16 15.53 -8.32
C THR A 282 -0.05 16.94 -8.85
N LEU A 283 0.95 17.78 -8.66
CA LEU A 283 1.04 19.11 -9.25
C LEU A 283 2.33 19.19 -10.08
N ALA A 284 2.23 19.52 -11.35
CA ALA A 284 3.37 19.77 -12.22
C ALA A 284 3.43 21.24 -12.64
N VAL A 285 4.60 21.86 -12.49
CA VAL A 285 4.84 23.29 -12.72
C VAL A 285 6.03 23.44 -13.67
N PRO A 286 5.82 23.97 -14.89
CA PRO A 286 6.93 24.30 -15.79
C PRO A 286 7.88 25.35 -15.16
N ARG A 287 9.17 25.15 -15.35
CA ARG A 287 10.23 26.04 -14.88
C ARG A 287 11.08 26.50 -16.09
N GLY A 288 10.90 27.73 -16.52
CA GLY A 288 11.50 28.20 -17.76
C GLY A 288 10.90 27.50 -18.98
N GLU A 289 11.72 27.27 -20.04
CA GLU A 289 11.28 26.69 -21.30
C GLU A 289 11.47 25.17 -21.38
N ASP A 290 12.34 24.58 -20.55
CA ASP A 290 12.82 23.22 -20.70
C ASP A 290 12.94 22.42 -19.39
N GLU A 291 12.38 22.90 -18.27
CA GLU A 291 12.37 22.20 -17.00
C GLU A 291 10.94 22.03 -16.45
N LEU A 292 10.73 20.93 -15.73
CA LEU A 292 9.46 20.61 -15.08
C LEU A 292 9.69 20.27 -13.61
N HIS A 293 8.94 20.90 -12.72
CA HIS A 293 8.90 20.58 -11.29
C HIS A 293 7.60 19.85 -10.95
N VAL A 294 7.70 18.64 -10.39
CA VAL A 294 6.56 17.79 -10.08
C VAL A 294 6.50 17.55 -8.57
N TYR A 295 5.45 18.04 -7.94
CA TYR A 295 5.13 17.78 -6.53
C TYR A 295 4.23 16.55 -6.44
N THR A 296 4.63 15.59 -5.64
CA THR A 296 3.91 14.31 -5.49
C THR A 296 3.89 13.82 -4.05
N GLY A 297 2.86 13.09 -3.67
CA GLY A 297 2.79 12.29 -2.44
C GLY A 297 3.17 10.82 -2.65
N GLY A 298 3.80 10.47 -3.80
CA GLY A 298 4.22 9.12 -4.14
C GLY A 298 5.32 8.55 -3.24
N GLN A 299 5.58 7.25 -3.35
CA GLN A 299 6.62 6.55 -2.59
C GLN A 299 7.89 6.27 -3.43
N GLY A 300 7.86 6.53 -4.74
CA GLY A 300 8.93 6.24 -5.68
C GLY A 300 9.40 7.47 -6.49
N ILE A 301 9.72 8.60 -5.85
CA ILE A 301 10.00 9.88 -6.53
C ILE A 301 11.13 9.81 -7.58
N TRP A 302 12.10 8.91 -7.41
CA TRP A 302 13.19 8.73 -8.39
C TRP A 302 12.72 7.97 -9.63
N ASP A 303 11.87 6.97 -9.44
CA ASP A 303 11.24 6.23 -10.54
C ASP A 303 10.24 7.13 -11.26
N ASP A 304 9.42 7.89 -10.53
CA ASP A 304 8.52 8.91 -11.07
C ASP A 304 9.27 9.88 -11.98
N ARG A 305 10.42 10.44 -11.52
CA ARG A 305 11.25 11.36 -12.32
C ARG A 305 11.71 10.73 -13.63
N ASN A 306 12.24 9.51 -13.55
CA ASN A 306 12.80 8.84 -14.70
C ASN A 306 11.71 8.44 -15.71
N ASP A 307 10.58 7.97 -15.23
CA ASP A 307 9.45 7.58 -16.09
C ASP A 307 8.76 8.80 -16.72
N ILE A 308 8.57 9.90 -15.97
CA ILE A 308 8.08 11.17 -16.53
C ILE A 308 9.00 11.63 -17.67
N ALA A 309 10.30 11.63 -17.44
CA ALA A 309 11.25 12.04 -18.48
C ALA A 309 11.15 11.18 -19.75
N ARG A 310 10.93 9.86 -19.60
CA ARG A 310 10.76 8.94 -20.76
C ARG A 310 9.43 9.16 -21.47
N VAL A 311 8.33 9.37 -20.72
CA VAL A 311 7.00 9.69 -21.29
C VAL A 311 7.04 11.00 -22.08
N LEU A 312 7.77 12.01 -21.58
CA LEU A 312 7.91 13.32 -22.23
C LEU A 312 9.01 13.38 -23.31
N ALA A 313 9.79 12.32 -23.51
CA ALA A 313 10.95 12.28 -24.40
C ALA A 313 12.00 13.38 -24.09
N ILE A 314 12.24 13.66 -22.80
CA ILE A 314 13.19 14.65 -22.30
C ILE A 314 14.25 13.98 -21.39
N GLU A 315 15.31 14.73 -21.05
CA GLU A 315 16.32 14.21 -20.15
C GLU A 315 15.83 14.23 -18.68
N ALA A 316 16.18 13.20 -17.90
CA ALA A 316 15.77 13.12 -16.48
C ALA A 316 16.25 14.32 -15.64
N ARG A 317 17.33 15.03 -16.02
CA ARG A 317 17.78 16.25 -15.34
C ARG A 317 16.84 17.44 -15.51
N GLN A 318 15.97 17.43 -16.53
CA GLN A 318 14.96 18.46 -16.78
C GLN A 318 13.73 18.27 -15.89
N VAL A 319 13.61 17.12 -15.21
CA VAL A 319 12.51 16.83 -14.28
C VAL A 319 13.03 16.85 -12.85
N THR A 320 12.44 17.70 -12.01
CA THR A 320 12.62 17.68 -10.56
C THR A 320 11.35 17.11 -9.93
N THR A 321 11.46 16.02 -9.18
CA THR A 321 10.37 15.50 -8.36
C THR A 321 10.58 15.87 -6.90
N GLU A 322 9.57 16.42 -6.27
CA GLU A 322 9.57 16.80 -4.86
C GLU A 322 8.53 16.02 -4.09
N LEU A 323 8.98 15.29 -3.06
CA LEU A 323 8.09 14.62 -2.13
C LEU A 323 7.51 15.65 -1.17
N VAL A 324 6.22 15.89 -1.29
CA VAL A 324 5.43 16.66 -0.32
C VAL A 324 4.98 15.73 0.81
N SER A 325 4.27 16.23 1.81
CA SER A 325 3.66 15.37 2.83
C SER A 325 2.79 14.29 2.19
N ASN A 326 2.91 13.06 2.70
CA ASN A 326 2.15 11.91 2.21
C ASN A 326 1.08 11.53 3.24
N GLY A 327 -0.18 11.64 2.86
CA GLY A 327 -1.36 11.36 3.69
C GLY A 327 -1.70 9.88 3.86
N GLY A 328 -0.66 9.05 3.87
CA GLY A 328 -0.72 7.59 3.95
C GLY A 328 -0.59 6.95 2.56
N ALA A 329 0.11 5.82 2.51
CA ALA A 329 0.29 5.06 1.28
C ALA A 329 0.29 3.54 1.51
N PHE A 330 1.01 3.05 2.52
CA PHE A 330 1.10 1.62 2.89
C PHE A 330 1.61 0.70 1.79
N GLY A 331 2.33 1.25 0.80
CA GLY A 331 2.77 0.59 -0.44
C GLY A 331 1.91 0.94 -1.67
N GLY A 332 0.72 1.50 -1.51
CA GLY A 332 -0.21 1.75 -2.62
C GLY A 332 0.13 2.96 -3.49
N LYS A 333 1.15 3.74 -3.14
CA LYS A 333 1.65 4.88 -3.91
C LYS A 333 3.09 4.66 -4.40
N GLU A 334 3.55 3.41 -4.47
CA GLU A 334 4.86 3.07 -5.07
C GLU A 334 4.80 3.16 -6.59
N ASP A 335 3.76 2.59 -7.20
CA ASP A 335 3.51 2.72 -8.62
C ASP A 335 3.02 4.13 -8.96
N MET A 336 3.38 4.59 -10.15
CA MET A 336 2.89 5.85 -10.70
C MET A 336 1.39 5.75 -11.01
N SER A 337 0.59 6.69 -10.54
CA SER A 337 -0.85 6.77 -10.83
C SER A 337 -1.20 7.92 -11.78
N ASN A 338 -1.12 9.16 -11.32
CA ASN A 338 -1.47 10.34 -12.11
C ASN A 338 -0.28 11.27 -12.42
N GLN A 339 0.93 10.93 -11.98
CA GLN A 339 2.13 11.77 -12.13
C GLN A 339 2.47 12.02 -13.60
N ALA A 340 2.50 10.97 -14.43
CA ALA A 340 2.80 11.09 -15.85
C ALA A 340 1.76 11.93 -16.60
N HIS A 341 0.48 11.73 -16.29
CA HIS A 341 -0.62 12.49 -16.89
C HIS A 341 -0.54 13.97 -16.55
N THR A 342 -0.28 14.28 -15.27
CA THR A 342 -0.14 15.66 -14.79
C THR A 342 1.07 16.34 -15.43
N ALA A 343 2.19 15.62 -15.50
CA ALA A 343 3.42 16.10 -16.13
C ALA A 343 3.25 16.34 -17.62
N LEU A 344 2.58 15.42 -18.36
CA LEU A 344 2.26 15.56 -19.78
C LEU A 344 1.47 16.85 -20.05
N ALA A 345 0.38 17.04 -19.32
CA ALA A 345 -0.46 18.22 -19.50
C ALA A 345 0.30 19.52 -19.21
N ALA A 346 1.04 19.58 -18.12
CA ALA A 346 1.79 20.76 -17.74
C ALA A 346 2.90 21.09 -18.76
N TRP A 347 3.58 20.07 -19.28
CA TRP A 347 4.62 20.20 -20.29
C TRP A 347 4.08 20.73 -21.61
N LEU A 348 2.98 20.15 -22.12
CA LEU A 348 2.40 20.52 -23.41
C LEU A 348 1.71 21.89 -23.37
N LEU A 349 1.11 22.27 -22.24
CA LEU A 349 0.41 23.56 -22.08
C LEU A 349 1.32 24.69 -21.62
N GLY A 350 2.54 24.40 -21.13
CA GLY A 350 3.42 25.40 -20.56
C GLY A 350 2.84 26.10 -19.32
N ARG A 351 1.89 25.48 -18.60
CA ARG A 351 1.17 26.02 -17.45
C ARG A 351 1.15 25.02 -16.29
N PRO A 352 1.05 25.48 -15.02
CA PRO A 352 0.84 24.59 -13.90
C PRO A 352 -0.43 23.76 -14.07
N VAL A 353 -0.35 22.44 -13.85
CA VAL A 353 -1.51 21.53 -13.87
C VAL A 353 -1.50 20.68 -12.59
N LYS A 354 -2.69 20.52 -11.99
CA LYS A 354 -2.91 19.65 -10.83
C LYS A 354 -3.97 18.59 -11.16
N ILE A 355 -3.67 17.33 -10.82
CA ILE A 355 -4.66 16.25 -10.82
C ILE A 355 -4.75 15.69 -9.41
N THR A 356 -5.95 15.73 -8.82
CA THR A 356 -6.26 15.05 -7.56
C THR A 356 -7.39 14.07 -7.81
N LEU A 357 -7.15 12.79 -7.63
CA LEU A 357 -8.15 11.75 -7.86
C LEU A 357 -9.29 11.85 -6.83
N ALA A 358 -10.52 11.60 -7.28
CA ALA A 358 -11.61 11.31 -6.37
C ALA A 358 -11.40 9.92 -5.74
N ARG A 359 -12.05 9.64 -4.61
CA ARG A 359 -11.92 8.34 -3.95
C ARG A 359 -12.28 7.17 -4.86
N GLN A 360 -13.29 7.30 -5.70
CA GLN A 360 -13.69 6.27 -6.66
C GLN A 360 -12.63 6.04 -7.73
N GLU A 361 -12.03 7.10 -8.28
CA GLU A 361 -10.93 7.02 -9.23
C GLU A 361 -9.70 6.35 -8.60
N SER A 362 -9.33 6.77 -7.39
CA SER A 362 -8.26 6.17 -6.59
C SER A 362 -8.50 4.66 -6.37
N LEU A 363 -9.73 4.26 -6.01
CA LEU A 363 -10.08 2.85 -5.83
C LEU A 363 -10.00 2.02 -7.12
N LEU A 364 -10.21 2.62 -8.28
CA LEU A 364 -10.11 1.93 -9.56
C LEU A 364 -8.66 1.82 -10.05
N MET A 365 -7.88 2.87 -9.88
CA MET A 365 -6.57 2.99 -10.53
C MET A 365 -5.42 2.34 -9.75
N HIS A 366 -5.24 2.67 -8.45
CA HIS A 366 -4.02 2.26 -7.77
C HIS A 366 -3.98 0.76 -7.42
N PRO A 367 -2.78 0.18 -7.26
CA PRO A 367 -2.61 -1.24 -6.98
C PRO A 367 -3.26 -1.69 -5.66
N LYS A 368 -3.62 -2.97 -5.59
CA LYS A 368 -4.23 -3.62 -4.44
C LYS A 368 -3.30 -4.67 -3.83
N ARG A 369 -3.67 -5.23 -2.67
CA ARG A 369 -3.02 -6.42 -2.14
C ARG A 369 -3.30 -7.63 -3.04
N HIS A 370 -2.29 -8.39 -3.36
CA HIS A 370 -2.42 -9.65 -4.09
C HIS A 370 -3.30 -10.64 -3.30
N PRO A 371 -4.43 -11.08 -3.84
CA PRO A 371 -5.10 -12.28 -3.34
C PRO A 371 -4.28 -13.49 -3.75
N ILE A 372 -4.09 -14.42 -2.81
CA ILE A 372 -3.33 -15.64 -3.04
C ILE A 372 -4.16 -16.84 -2.63
N ARG A 373 -4.31 -17.81 -3.54
CA ARG A 373 -4.81 -19.14 -3.24
C ARG A 373 -3.62 -20.03 -2.88
N MET A 374 -3.66 -20.63 -1.70
CA MET A 374 -2.54 -21.36 -1.11
C MET A 374 -2.98 -22.75 -0.70
N GLN A 375 -2.37 -23.78 -1.29
CA GLN A 375 -2.58 -25.16 -0.92
C GLN A 375 -1.41 -25.59 -0.05
N TYR A 376 -1.70 -26.05 1.16
CA TYR A 376 -0.74 -26.49 2.16
C TYR A 376 -0.96 -27.96 2.48
N ARG A 377 0.11 -28.76 2.38
CA ARG A 377 0.20 -30.13 2.90
C ARG A 377 1.31 -30.12 3.95
N ALA A 378 0.98 -30.39 5.19
CA ALA A 378 1.92 -30.36 6.31
C ALA A 378 1.79 -31.59 7.18
N GLY A 379 2.90 -32.00 7.77
CA GLY A 379 2.94 -33.13 8.70
C GLY A 379 3.77 -32.83 9.95
N CYS A 380 3.43 -33.49 11.05
CA CYS A 380 4.24 -33.50 12.26
C CYS A 380 4.35 -34.92 12.86
N ASP A 381 5.31 -35.10 13.76
CA ASP A 381 5.45 -36.34 14.56
C ASP A 381 4.39 -36.38 15.69
N ALA A 382 4.45 -37.43 16.52
CA ALA A 382 3.53 -37.62 17.65
C ALA A 382 3.63 -36.51 18.71
N ASP A 383 4.77 -35.83 18.77
CA ASP A 383 5.00 -34.70 19.69
C ASP A 383 4.65 -33.35 19.08
N GLY A 384 4.20 -33.30 17.83
CA GLY A 384 3.85 -32.07 17.14
C GLY A 384 5.03 -31.28 16.56
N ARG A 385 6.20 -31.93 16.39
CA ARG A 385 7.33 -31.33 15.65
C ARG A 385 7.09 -31.51 14.16
N LEU A 386 7.21 -30.41 13.41
CA LEU A 386 7.01 -30.39 11.96
C LEU A 386 8.04 -31.31 11.27
N THR A 387 7.56 -32.18 10.42
CA THR A 387 8.36 -33.14 9.66
C THR A 387 8.51 -32.78 8.20
N GLY A 388 7.44 -32.20 7.60
CA GLY A 388 7.45 -31.80 6.19
C GLY A 388 6.36 -30.80 5.86
N LEU A 389 6.62 -29.98 4.82
CA LEU A 389 5.71 -28.95 4.32
C LEU A 389 5.81 -28.86 2.79
N HIS A 390 4.69 -29.09 2.11
CA HIS A 390 4.53 -28.82 0.68
C HIS A 390 3.53 -27.66 0.48
N VAL A 391 3.88 -26.69 -0.33
CA VAL A 391 3.05 -25.49 -0.54
C VAL A 391 2.99 -25.13 -2.02
N ARG A 392 1.79 -24.93 -2.54
CA ARG A 392 1.56 -24.34 -3.85
C ARG A 392 0.70 -23.09 -3.73
N MET A 393 1.20 -21.97 -4.26
CA MET A 393 0.54 -20.65 -4.22
C MET A 393 0.26 -20.15 -5.63
N ILE A 394 -0.93 -19.63 -5.85
CA ILE A 394 -1.30 -18.94 -7.09
C ILE A 394 -1.80 -17.56 -6.68
N GLY A 395 -1.05 -16.52 -7.05
CA GLY A 395 -1.35 -15.13 -6.74
C GLY A 395 -1.83 -14.37 -7.98
N ASP A 396 -2.90 -13.62 -7.80
CA ASP A 396 -3.45 -12.75 -8.84
C ASP A 396 -2.74 -11.39 -8.81
N SER A 397 -2.05 -11.04 -9.89
CA SER A 397 -1.29 -9.78 -10.01
C SER A 397 -2.08 -8.66 -10.70
N GLY A 398 -3.28 -8.96 -11.23
CA GLY A 398 -3.90 -8.07 -12.20
C GLY A 398 -3.13 -8.06 -13.52
N PRO A 399 -3.35 -7.08 -14.41
CA PRO A 399 -2.77 -7.13 -15.77
C PRO A 399 -1.28 -6.78 -15.80
N TYR A 400 -0.83 -5.85 -14.96
CA TYR A 400 0.52 -5.28 -15.02
C TYR A 400 1.41 -5.76 -13.88
N ALA A 401 2.72 -5.80 -14.14
CA ALA A 401 3.68 -6.41 -13.22
C ALA A 401 3.77 -5.69 -11.87
N SER A 402 3.78 -4.35 -11.86
CA SER A 402 4.09 -3.60 -10.64
C SER A 402 5.29 -4.25 -9.92
N VAL A 403 5.07 -4.75 -8.69
CA VAL A 403 6.03 -5.55 -7.92
C VAL A 403 5.54 -6.97 -7.64
N GLY A 404 4.55 -7.48 -8.41
CA GLY A 404 3.87 -8.75 -8.16
C GLY A 404 4.80 -9.95 -8.05
N MET A 405 5.82 -10.03 -8.92
CA MET A 405 6.84 -11.07 -8.85
C MET A 405 7.57 -11.08 -7.51
N LYS A 406 7.86 -9.92 -6.92
CA LYS A 406 8.54 -9.83 -5.61
C LYS A 406 7.61 -10.10 -4.45
N VAL A 407 6.32 -9.80 -4.58
CA VAL A 407 5.31 -10.17 -3.57
C VAL A 407 5.16 -11.69 -3.48
N LEU A 408 5.08 -12.40 -4.63
CA LEU A 408 4.95 -13.84 -4.67
C LEU A 408 6.24 -14.56 -4.27
N GLU A 409 7.42 -14.05 -4.64
CA GLU A 409 8.72 -14.50 -4.14
C GLU A 409 8.78 -14.40 -2.60
N ARG A 410 8.28 -13.28 -2.07
CA ARG A 410 8.25 -13.04 -0.63
C ARG A 410 7.25 -13.95 0.09
N ALA A 411 6.10 -14.23 -0.52
CA ALA A 411 5.15 -15.21 -0.01
C ALA A 411 5.78 -16.62 0.05
N ALA A 412 6.47 -17.04 -1.01
CA ALA A 412 7.23 -18.28 -1.03
C ALA A 412 8.25 -18.34 0.13
N GLY A 413 9.11 -17.33 0.24
CA GLY A 413 10.15 -17.28 1.27
C GLY A 413 9.63 -17.31 2.72
N HIS A 414 8.35 -16.97 2.94
CA HIS A 414 7.70 -16.97 4.25
C HIS A 414 6.68 -18.12 4.44
N ALA A 415 6.64 -19.08 3.53
CA ALA A 415 5.67 -20.18 3.56
C ALA A 415 5.78 -21.04 4.83
N THR A 416 6.98 -21.17 5.41
CA THR A 416 7.20 -21.89 6.66
C THR A 416 6.79 -21.09 7.92
N GLY A 417 6.36 -19.82 7.78
CA GLY A 417 6.21 -18.95 8.94
C GLY A 417 7.54 -18.82 9.71
N PRO A 418 7.52 -18.46 11.00
CA PRO A 418 8.71 -18.40 11.86
C PRO A 418 9.13 -19.78 12.41
N TYR A 419 8.93 -20.86 11.64
CA TYR A 419 9.11 -22.24 12.13
C TYR A 419 10.20 -22.99 11.39
N LEU A 420 10.83 -23.90 12.13
CA LEU A 420 11.78 -24.86 11.60
C LEU A 420 11.03 -26.00 10.89
N VAL A 421 11.34 -26.21 9.62
CA VAL A 421 10.86 -27.33 8.82
C VAL A 421 12.02 -27.85 8.00
N ASP A 422 12.44 -29.09 8.23
CA ASP A 422 13.61 -29.67 7.57
C ASP A 422 13.32 -30.10 6.13
N ASN A 423 12.12 -30.61 5.87
CA ASN A 423 11.69 -31.04 4.55
C ASN A 423 10.62 -30.09 4.02
N VAL A 424 10.98 -29.32 3.02
CA VAL A 424 10.10 -28.26 2.48
C VAL A 424 10.17 -28.23 0.95
N ASP A 425 9.00 -28.06 0.32
CA ASP A 425 8.87 -27.82 -1.12
C ASP A 425 7.81 -26.76 -1.34
N VAL A 426 8.20 -25.66 -1.99
CA VAL A 426 7.35 -24.49 -2.18
C VAL A 426 7.39 -24.03 -3.63
N GLU A 427 6.20 -23.84 -4.21
CA GLU A 427 5.98 -23.18 -5.50
C GLU A 427 5.03 -21.99 -5.30
N SER A 428 5.39 -20.83 -5.84
CA SER A 428 4.57 -19.63 -5.82
C SER A 428 4.55 -18.97 -7.20
N ILE A 429 3.37 -18.85 -7.80
CA ILE A 429 3.14 -18.39 -9.16
C ILE A 429 2.37 -17.06 -9.13
N ALA A 430 2.90 -16.02 -9.76
CA ALA A 430 2.20 -14.78 -10.04
C ALA A 430 1.52 -14.87 -11.41
N VAL A 431 0.21 -14.61 -11.45
CA VAL A 431 -0.61 -14.77 -12.66
C VAL A 431 -1.21 -13.42 -13.07
N ARG A 432 -1.12 -13.09 -14.35
CA ARG A 432 -1.81 -11.93 -14.94
C ARG A 432 -3.28 -12.23 -15.13
N THR A 433 -4.13 -11.24 -14.83
CA THR A 433 -5.59 -11.30 -14.99
C THR A 433 -6.14 -9.94 -15.40
N ASN A 434 -7.42 -9.86 -15.76
CA ASN A 434 -8.10 -8.58 -15.99
C ASN A 434 -8.75 -7.99 -14.72
N ASN A 435 -8.34 -8.44 -13.54
CA ASN A 435 -8.68 -7.80 -12.27
C ASN A 435 -7.88 -6.49 -12.07
N SER A 436 -8.22 -5.71 -11.04
CA SER A 436 -7.42 -4.54 -10.67
C SER A 436 -5.95 -4.93 -10.44
N VAL A 437 -5.02 -4.08 -10.85
CA VAL A 437 -3.59 -4.27 -10.61
C VAL A 437 -3.32 -4.55 -9.14
N CYS A 438 -2.38 -5.46 -8.87
CA CYS A 438 -1.88 -5.71 -7.53
C CYS A 438 -0.42 -5.27 -7.42
N GLY A 439 -0.09 -4.60 -6.31
CA GLY A 439 1.24 -4.07 -6.07
C GLY A 439 1.66 -4.22 -4.61
N ALA A 440 2.54 -3.33 -4.17
CA ALA A 440 3.02 -3.33 -2.80
C ALA A 440 1.88 -3.03 -1.82
N PHE A 441 1.78 -3.81 -0.77
CA PHE A 441 1.00 -3.49 0.41
C PHE A 441 1.69 -4.06 1.64
N ARG A 442 1.78 -3.27 2.69
CA ARG A 442 2.41 -3.57 3.99
C ARG A 442 2.26 -5.05 4.38
N GLY A 443 3.41 -5.73 4.61
CA GLY A 443 3.50 -7.19 4.78
C GLY A 443 3.98 -7.92 3.52
N PHE A 444 3.62 -7.47 2.30
CA PHE A 444 4.24 -7.78 1.02
C PHE A 444 4.42 -9.28 0.76
N GLY A 445 3.33 -10.06 0.81
CA GLY A 445 3.35 -11.51 0.60
C GLY A 445 3.56 -12.33 1.88
N ALA A 446 4.37 -11.86 2.82
CA ALA A 446 4.67 -12.57 4.05
C ALA A 446 3.42 -12.82 4.93
N ASN A 447 2.57 -11.81 5.09
CA ASN A 447 1.36 -11.92 5.90
C ASN A 447 0.32 -12.88 5.31
N GLN A 448 0.22 -12.99 3.97
CA GLN A 448 -0.67 -13.97 3.33
C GLN A 448 -0.20 -15.40 3.61
N ALA A 449 1.09 -15.68 3.36
CA ALA A 449 1.65 -17.00 3.58
C ALA A 449 1.60 -17.43 5.06
N GLN A 450 1.90 -16.50 5.97
CA GLN A 450 1.86 -16.80 7.41
C GLN A 450 0.44 -17.02 7.92
N PHE A 451 -0.56 -16.33 7.39
CA PHE A 451 -1.97 -16.63 7.70
C PHE A 451 -2.30 -18.11 7.45
N ALA A 452 -1.86 -18.65 6.32
CA ALA A 452 -2.07 -20.07 5.99
C ALA A 452 -1.29 -21.01 6.91
N MET A 453 0.00 -20.70 7.16
CA MET A 453 0.84 -21.53 8.02
C MET A 453 0.34 -21.55 9.47
N GLU A 454 -0.14 -20.42 10.00
CA GLU A 454 -0.72 -20.34 11.34
C GLU A 454 -2.01 -21.18 11.46
N GLY A 455 -2.84 -21.18 10.41
CA GLY A 455 -4.02 -22.03 10.32
C GLY A 455 -3.66 -23.52 10.29
N VAL A 456 -2.62 -23.90 9.56
CA VAL A 456 -2.09 -25.29 9.53
C VAL A 456 -1.63 -25.72 10.91
N LEU A 457 -0.88 -24.88 11.64
CA LEU A 457 -0.42 -25.20 12.99
C LEU A 457 -1.57 -25.40 13.96
N ASP A 458 -2.62 -24.61 13.89
CA ASP A 458 -3.80 -24.79 14.75
C ASP A 458 -4.46 -26.15 14.48
N ARG A 459 -4.58 -26.57 13.22
CA ARG A 459 -5.10 -27.89 12.85
C ARG A 459 -4.22 -29.05 13.34
N LEU A 460 -2.91 -28.91 13.23
CA LEU A 460 -1.97 -29.89 13.77
C LEU A 460 -2.02 -29.94 15.30
N ALA A 461 -2.12 -28.80 15.99
CA ALA A 461 -2.27 -28.74 17.44
C ALA A 461 -3.53 -29.47 17.93
N GLU A 462 -4.66 -29.31 17.23
CA GLU A 462 -5.90 -30.04 17.50
C GLU A 462 -5.70 -31.57 17.38
N GLN A 463 -5.02 -32.04 16.32
CA GLN A 463 -4.77 -33.49 16.12
C GLN A 463 -3.83 -34.08 17.18
N VAL A 464 -2.78 -33.33 17.56
CA VAL A 464 -1.82 -33.73 18.62
C VAL A 464 -2.43 -33.64 20.02
N GLY A 465 -3.47 -32.83 20.22
CA GLY A 465 -4.10 -32.58 21.51
C GLY A 465 -3.33 -31.61 22.40
N ILE A 466 -2.56 -30.69 21.81
CA ILE A 466 -1.78 -29.66 22.54
C ILE A 466 -2.32 -28.25 22.26
N SER A 467 -1.85 -27.27 23.05
CA SER A 467 -2.27 -25.89 22.84
C SER A 467 -1.65 -25.26 21.61
N GLY A 468 -2.32 -24.22 21.06
CA GLY A 468 -1.76 -23.43 19.96
C GLY A 468 -0.44 -22.75 20.34
N TRP A 469 -0.25 -22.37 21.60
CA TRP A 469 1.05 -21.87 22.08
C TRP A 469 2.11 -22.98 22.08
N GLU A 470 1.78 -24.18 22.54
CA GLU A 470 2.74 -25.29 22.69
C GLU A 470 3.24 -25.80 21.34
N ILE A 471 2.39 -25.92 20.32
CA ILE A 471 2.86 -26.36 19.01
C ILE A 471 3.83 -25.34 18.40
N ARG A 472 3.57 -24.04 18.59
CA ARG A 472 4.48 -22.96 18.15
C ARG A 472 5.79 -22.97 18.92
N ASN A 473 5.72 -23.20 20.23
CA ASN A 473 6.90 -23.33 21.10
C ASN A 473 7.85 -24.46 20.67
N ARG A 474 7.30 -25.60 20.23
CA ARG A 474 8.09 -26.77 19.78
C ARG A 474 8.76 -26.54 18.43
N ASN A 475 8.22 -25.64 17.61
CA ASN A 475 8.63 -25.49 16.22
C ASN A 475 9.27 -24.14 15.90
N VAL A 476 9.21 -23.13 16.78
CA VAL A 476 9.80 -21.81 16.51
C VAL A 476 11.29 -21.93 16.20
N VAL A 477 11.71 -21.27 15.12
CA VAL A 477 13.12 -21.29 14.69
C VAL A 477 14.02 -20.57 15.69
N MET A 478 15.18 -21.16 15.96
CA MET A 478 16.17 -20.70 16.94
C MET A 478 17.48 -20.27 16.25
N PRO A 479 18.35 -19.51 16.93
CA PRO A 479 19.69 -19.21 16.42
C PRO A 479 20.44 -20.47 16.01
N GLY A 480 21.16 -20.40 14.88
CA GLY A 480 21.91 -21.51 14.29
C GLY A 480 21.09 -22.47 13.42
N GLN A 481 19.75 -22.36 13.44
CA GLN A 481 18.87 -23.18 12.59
C GLN A 481 18.61 -22.54 11.24
N VAL A 482 18.23 -23.36 10.26
CA VAL A 482 17.92 -22.93 8.91
C VAL A 482 16.44 -22.56 8.80
N TRP A 483 16.16 -21.33 8.39
CA TRP A 483 14.80 -20.82 8.16
C TRP A 483 14.48 -20.69 6.67
N GLY A 484 13.21 -20.94 6.32
CA GLY A 484 12.65 -20.69 4.99
C GLY A 484 13.51 -21.28 3.86
N PRO A 485 13.88 -20.47 2.85
CA PRO A 485 14.63 -20.93 1.69
C PRO A 485 16.12 -21.23 1.94
N GLY A 486 16.62 -21.12 3.19
CA GLY A 486 18.00 -21.49 3.51
C GLY A 486 18.78 -20.51 4.37
N GLN A 487 18.13 -19.46 4.90
CA GLN A 487 18.79 -18.50 5.78
C GLN A 487 19.15 -19.16 7.13
N ILE A 488 20.42 -19.10 7.53
CA ILE A 488 20.83 -19.45 8.89
C ILE A 488 20.48 -18.27 9.81
N MET A 489 19.65 -18.53 10.82
CA MET A 489 19.22 -17.52 11.77
C MET A 489 20.34 -17.22 12.77
N ASP A 490 20.63 -15.96 13.01
CA ASP A 490 21.51 -15.51 14.08
C ASP A 490 20.73 -14.97 15.29
N GLU A 491 21.43 -14.60 16.36
CA GLU A 491 20.80 -14.07 17.59
C GLU A 491 20.08 -12.75 17.36
N GLY A 492 20.51 -11.95 16.38
CA GLY A 492 19.91 -10.67 16.05
C GLY A 492 18.60 -10.77 15.28
N CYS A 493 18.36 -11.90 14.57
CA CYS A 493 17.17 -12.10 13.76
C CYS A 493 16.18 -13.16 14.30
N ALA A 494 16.53 -13.95 15.30
CA ALA A 494 15.70 -15.03 15.87
C ALA A 494 14.82 -14.58 17.07
N GLY A 495 14.23 -13.40 17.01
CA GLY A 495 13.40 -12.84 18.09
C GLY A 495 12.00 -13.46 18.26
N ALA A 496 11.58 -14.34 17.35
CA ALA A 496 10.23 -14.94 17.37
C ALA A 496 9.94 -15.70 18.67
N ARG A 497 10.94 -16.42 19.22
CA ARG A 497 10.84 -17.12 20.51
C ARG A 497 10.51 -16.17 21.66
N GLN A 498 11.20 -15.04 21.76
CA GLN A 498 11.00 -14.05 22.82
C GLN A 498 9.60 -13.44 22.74
N CYS A 499 9.09 -13.18 21.51
CA CYS A 499 7.73 -12.70 21.30
C CYS A 499 6.69 -13.72 21.77
N LEU A 500 6.91 -15.02 21.48
CA LEU A 500 6.02 -16.11 21.88
C LEU A 500 6.01 -16.27 23.41
N ASP A 501 7.16 -16.19 24.06
CA ASP A 501 7.29 -16.29 25.50
C ASP A 501 6.61 -15.11 26.22
N ALA A 502 6.70 -13.90 25.66
CA ALA A 502 6.11 -12.69 26.24
C ALA A 502 4.56 -12.73 26.36
N VAL A 503 3.87 -13.51 25.55
CA VAL A 503 2.40 -13.65 25.57
C VAL A 503 1.90 -14.90 26.31
N LYS A 504 2.80 -15.78 26.74
CA LYS A 504 2.49 -17.09 27.32
C LYS A 504 1.51 -16.99 28.50
N ASP A 505 1.87 -16.21 29.53
CA ASP A 505 1.09 -16.11 30.77
C ASP A 505 -0.31 -15.56 30.51
N THR A 506 -0.43 -14.56 29.63
CA THR A 506 -1.72 -14.00 29.24
C THR A 506 -2.57 -15.01 28.49
N TYR A 507 -1.97 -15.76 27.57
CA TYR A 507 -2.64 -16.82 26.80
C TYR A 507 -3.14 -17.95 27.72
N GLU A 508 -2.29 -18.47 28.61
CA GLU A 508 -2.65 -19.56 29.51
C GLU A 508 -3.70 -19.12 30.57
N ALA A 509 -3.61 -17.89 31.07
CA ALA A 509 -4.62 -17.34 31.98
C ALA A 509 -6.00 -17.21 31.30
N ALA A 510 -6.04 -16.78 30.03
CA ALA A 510 -7.29 -16.70 29.28
C ALA A 510 -7.89 -18.09 29.03
N ARG A 511 -7.09 -19.08 28.67
CA ARG A 511 -7.53 -20.48 28.50
C ARG A 511 -8.07 -21.07 29.81
N ALA A 512 -7.35 -20.90 30.91
CA ALA A 512 -7.77 -21.36 32.23
C ALA A 512 -9.10 -20.75 32.67
N ALA A 513 -9.37 -19.51 32.28
CA ALA A 513 -10.62 -18.82 32.49
C ALA A 513 -11.76 -19.22 31.52
N GLY A 514 -11.52 -20.17 30.60
CA GLY A 514 -12.49 -20.61 29.60
C GLY A 514 -12.82 -19.54 28.55
N LYS A 515 -11.97 -18.52 28.37
CA LYS A 515 -12.15 -17.48 27.35
C LYS A 515 -11.69 -17.99 25.98
N PRO A 516 -12.41 -17.65 24.89
CA PRO A 516 -11.90 -17.86 23.55
C PRO A 516 -10.59 -17.09 23.38
N VAL A 517 -9.50 -17.78 23.08
CA VAL A 517 -8.18 -17.18 22.85
C VAL A 517 -7.43 -17.94 21.80
N GLY A 518 -6.80 -17.23 20.87
CA GLY A 518 -5.85 -17.74 19.90
C GLY A 518 -4.49 -17.07 20.05
N VAL A 519 -3.47 -17.70 19.50
CA VAL A 519 -2.12 -17.16 19.40
C VAL A 519 -1.62 -17.33 17.96
N GLY A 520 -1.03 -16.28 17.41
CA GLY A 520 -0.38 -16.29 16.10
C GLY A 520 1.01 -15.68 16.21
N LEU A 521 1.92 -16.13 15.37
CA LEU A 521 3.30 -15.66 15.35
C LEU A 521 3.68 -15.28 13.91
N GLY A 522 4.37 -14.16 13.74
CA GLY A 522 4.81 -13.68 12.44
C GLY A 522 6.30 -13.30 12.44
N LEU A 523 6.95 -13.54 11.31
CA LEU A 523 8.31 -13.12 11.02
C LEU A 523 8.35 -12.47 9.64
N LYS A 524 9.00 -11.32 9.53
CA LYS A 524 9.20 -10.62 8.26
C LYS A 524 10.67 -10.30 8.09
N ASN A 525 11.28 -10.81 7.02
CA ASN A 525 12.64 -10.40 6.66
C ASN A 525 12.70 -8.93 6.27
N SER A 526 13.86 -8.31 6.45
CA SER A 526 14.26 -7.08 5.78
C SER A 526 14.80 -7.39 4.37
N GLY A 527 15.08 -6.37 3.57
CA GLY A 527 15.65 -6.51 2.24
C GLY A 527 14.61 -6.61 1.12
N LEU A 528 15.02 -6.26 -0.12
CA LEU A 528 14.15 -6.20 -1.31
C LEU A 528 13.90 -7.56 -1.96
N GLY A 529 14.72 -8.57 -1.68
CA GLY A 529 14.63 -9.92 -2.26
C GLY A 529 15.86 -10.30 -3.07
N ASN A 530 15.84 -11.50 -3.64
CA ASN A 530 16.99 -12.01 -4.40
C ASN A 530 17.29 -11.15 -5.63
N GLY A 531 18.57 -10.86 -5.84
CA GLY A 531 19.06 -10.08 -6.98
C GLY A 531 18.88 -8.57 -6.86
N PHE A 532 18.49 -8.06 -5.68
CA PHE A 532 18.40 -6.63 -5.40
C PHE A 532 19.25 -6.25 -4.20
N ASP A 533 20.21 -5.35 -4.41
CA ASP A 533 20.96 -4.72 -3.34
C ASP A 533 20.17 -3.53 -2.79
N GLU A 534 20.08 -3.42 -1.48
CA GLU A 534 19.56 -2.21 -0.83
C GLU A 534 20.66 -1.15 -0.77
N LEU A 535 20.48 -0.09 -1.55
CA LEU A 535 21.41 1.03 -1.60
C LEU A 535 20.75 2.31 -1.11
N ALA A 536 21.40 3.00 -0.18
CA ALA A 536 21.07 4.36 0.18
C ALA A 536 22.18 5.32 -0.31
N LYS A 537 21.79 6.40 -0.97
CA LYS A 537 22.70 7.46 -1.43
C LYS A 537 22.30 8.79 -0.82
N ALA A 538 23.26 9.54 -0.33
CA ALA A 538 23.05 10.91 0.15
C ALA A 538 24.09 11.82 -0.49
N VAL A 539 23.65 13.00 -0.97
CA VAL A 539 24.51 14.08 -1.44
C VAL A 539 24.30 15.27 -0.50
N VAL A 540 25.38 15.72 0.13
CA VAL A 540 25.34 16.84 1.07
C VAL A 540 26.12 18.00 0.47
N HIS A 541 25.44 19.14 0.29
CA HIS A 541 26.05 20.38 -0.13
C HIS A 541 26.15 21.32 1.06
N PHE A 542 27.37 21.71 1.43
CA PHE A 542 27.61 22.78 2.39
C PHE A 542 27.69 24.11 1.63
N ARG A 543 26.94 25.11 2.05
CA ARG A 543 26.97 26.49 1.54
C ARG A 543 27.59 27.41 2.58
#